data_9d22601a18b6916f95f87b7fd4e68ffa
#
_entry.id   9d22601a18b6916f95f87b7fd4e68ffa
#
_cell.length_a   1.000
_cell.length_b   1.000
_cell.length_c   1.000
_cell.angle_alpha   90.00
_cell.angle_beta   90.00
_cell.angle_gamma   90.00
#
_symmetry.space_group_name_H-M   'P 1'
#
loop_
_entity.id
_entity.type
_entity.pdbx_description
1 polymer ?
#
loop_
_entity_poly.entity_id
_entity_poly.type
_entity_poly.pdbx_seq_one_letter_code
_entity_poly.pdbx_strand_id
1 'polypeptide(L)'
;MKKIILTIFCFGMLFPLLGSAARPYGVEEIPNVQVGNRYRFTSNPDGVLSPSAVAEIDSLCYSLRHRALAQVAVVAVEDIRGDDLFSFAHTLFSQWGVGRADSDNGLGILLVVDRREVRFVTGPGLEGVLPDALCKRIQMRYMLPYFREGDYSAGMVAGLRAVASVLEGSELDSGGNDDFRAADDLPVWAVFLIVFLVVLVPLGIMLVGFYHSRRCPRCRAFALVLQSRNLVGQTDHYNLFEDTYRCGKCGFVVKRQSRSARSDNNNHRGGGGMSVSYTHLT
;
A
#
# COMPACT_ATOMS: atom_id res chain seq x y z
N MET A 1 -33.72 -44.89 27.06
CA MET A 1 -33.92 -43.45 27.27
C MET A 1 -32.62 -42.63 27.32
N LYS A 2 -31.58 -43.07 28.05
CA LYS A 2 -30.29 -42.31 28.10
C LYS A 2 -29.56 -42.16 26.75
N LYS A 3 -29.68 -43.10 25.82
CA LYS A 3 -28.99 -43.06 24.51
C LYS A 3 -29.66 -42.10 23.50
N ILE A 4 -30.97 -41.84 23.66
CA ILE A 4 -31.72 -40.89 22.80
C ILE A 4 -31.44 -39.46 23.19
N ILE A 5 -31.22 -39.17 24.47
CA ILE A 5 -30.90 -37.82 24.97
C ILE A 5 -29.49 -37.38 24.51
N LEU A 6 -28.56 -38.34 24.45
CA LEU A 6 -27.18 -38.02 24.00
C LEU A 6 -27.11 -37.70 22.49
N THR A 7 -27.94 -38.35 21.66
CA THR A 7 -28.02 -38.07 20.22
C THR A 7 -28.69 -36.72 19.93
N ILE A 8 -29.66 -36.30 20.72
CA ILE A 8 -30.30 -34.98 20.54
C ILE A 8 -29.36 -33.86 20.98
N PHE A 9 -28.51 -34.10 22.02
CA PHE A 9 -27.54 -33.12 22.47
C PHE A 9 -26.37 -32.93 21.45
N CYS A 10 -25.93 -33.99 20.77
CA CYS A 10 -24.93 -33.87 19.70
C CYS A 10 -25.48 -33.20 18.43
N PHE A 11 -26.78 -33.35 18.11
CA PHE A 11 -27.37 -32.73 16.93
C PHE A 11 -27.70 -31.23 17.14
N GLY A 12 -27.87 -30.80 18.39
CA GLY A 12 -28.07 -29.38 18.73
C GLY A 12 -26.82 -28.53 18.65
N MET A 13 -25.62 -29.15 18.67
CA MET A 13 -24.34 -28.40 18.61
C MET A 13 -23.82 -28.16 17.17
N LEU A 14 -24.48 -28.74 16.16
CA LEU A 14 -24.12 -28.53 14.76
C LEU A 14 -25.09 -27.52 14.09
N PHE A 15 -25.41 -26.44 14.81
CA PHE A 15 -26.03 -25.29 14.17
C PHE A 15 -24.88 -24.53 13.47
N PRO A 16 -24.79 -24.55 12.15
CA PRO A 16 -23.76 -23.77 11.49
C PRO A 16 -24.01 -22.31 11.85
N LEU A 17 -23.00 -21.64 12.40
CA LEU A 17 -22.90 -20.19 12.35
C LEU A 17 -22.90 -19.84 10.83
N LEU A 18 -24.09 -19.67 10.28
CA LEU A 18 -24.30 -18.96 9.03
C LEU A 18 -23.94 -17.49 9.36
N GLY A 19 -22.64 -17.18 9.38
CA GLY A 19 -22.19 -15.83 9.25
C GLY A 19 -22.80 -15.32 7.95
N SER A 20 -23.78 -14.41 8.02
CA SER A 20 -24.21 -13.66 6.85
C SER A 20 -22.97 -12.98 6.28
N ALA A 21 -22.47 -13.52 5.17
CA ALA A 21 -21.49 -12.78 4.38
C ALA A 21 -22.17 -11.46 3.99
N ALA A 22 -21.70 -10.36 4.51
CA ALA A 22 -22.20 -9.05 4.13
C ALA A 22 -22.12 -8.90 2.62
N ARG A 23 -23.19 -8.44 2.01
CA ARG A 23 -23.20 -8.21 0.56
C ARG A 23 -22.59 -6.85 0.30
N PRO A 24 -21.57 -6.74 -0.58
CA PRO A 24 -20.97 -5.45 -0.88
C PRO A 24 -22.02 -4.48 -1.44
N TYR A 25 -22.09 -3.27 -0.89
CA TYR A 25 -23.04 -2.23 -1.27
C TYR A 25 -22.68 -1.57 -2.60
N GLY A 26 -23.68 -1.36 -3.47
CA GLY A 26 -23.61 -0.37 -4.54
C GLY A 26 -23.87 1.04 -4.00
N VAL A 27 -23.49 2.05 -4.76
CA VAL A 27 -23.70 3.46 -4.39
C VAL A 27 -25.16 3.78 -4.06
N GLU A 28 -26.09 3.24 -4.85
CA GLU A 28 -27.53 3.49 -4.69
C GLU A 28 -28.19 2.68 -3.56
N GLU A 29 -27.50 1.66 -3.05
CA GLU A 29 -27.99 0.78 -2.00
C GLU A 29 -27.73 1.33 -0.60
N ILE A 30 -26.81 2.27 -0.46
CA ILE A 30 -26.49 2.91 0.82
C ILE A 30 -27.60 3.93 1.16
N PRO A 31 -28.30 3.78 2.30
CA PRO A 31 -29.41 4.64 2.64
C PRO A 31 -28.91 6.06 3.01
N ASN A 32 -29.39 7.08 2.29
CA ASN A 32 -29.19 8.46 2.70
C ASN A 32 -30.14 8.81 3.86
N VAL A 33 -29.63 8.73 5.07
CA VAL A 33 -30.42 8.93 6.31
C VAL A 33 -30.88 10.38 6.48
N GLN A 34 -30.22 11.36 5.83
CA GLN A 34 -30.56 12.78 5.93
C GLN A 34 -31.88 13.12 5.21
N VAL A 35 -32.25 12.33 4.21
CA VAL A 35 -33.53 12.52 3.49
C VAL A 35 -34.72 12.21 4.42
N GLY A 36 -34.62 11.17 5.23
CA GLY A 36 -35.67 10.77 6.16
C GLY A 36 -35.67 11.55 7.47
N ASN A 37 -34.51 11.95 7.94
CA ASN A 37 -34.36 12.70 9.20
C ASN A 37 -33.19 13.67 9.13
N ARG A 38 -33.51 14.97 9.09
CA ARG A 38 -32.53 16.07 9.02
C ARG A 38 -31.53 16.16 10.18
N TYR A 39 -31.72 15.38 11.23
CA TYR A 39 -30.84 15.32 12.41
C TYR A 39 -29.93 14.07 12.40
N ARG A 40 -30.05 13.22 11.39
CA ARG A 40 -29.19 12.06 11.22
C ARG A 40 -28.21 12.30 10.09
N PHE A 41 -26.95 12.01 10.36
CA PHE A 41 -25.84 12.25 9.44
C PHE A 41 -25.04 10.97 9.15
N THR A 42 -25.29 9.92 9.95
CA THR A 42 -24.53 8.67 9.93
C THR A 42 -25.37 7.55 9.34
N SER A 43 -24.98 7.05 8.17
CA SER A 43 -25.50 5.81 7.57
C SER A 43 -24.63 4.63 8.03
N ASN A 44 -25.24 3.72 8.79
CA ASN A 44 -24.58 2.57 9.42
C ASN A 44 -25.47 1.32 9.27
N PRO A 45 -25.71 0.86 8.02
CA PRO A 45 -26.65 -0.23 7.75
C PRO A 45 -26.22 -1.58 8.34
N ASP A 46 -24.92 -1.84 8.41
CA ASP A 46 -24.35 -3.09 8.92
C ASP A 46 -24.11 -3.08 10.44
N GLY A 47 -24.36 -1.94 11.10
CA GLY A 47 -24.13 -1.83 12.54
C GLY A 47 -22.64 -1.83 12.92
N VAL A 48 -21.75 -1.42 12.02
CA VAL A 48 -20.29 -1.28 12.24
C VAL A 48 -20.00 -0.39 13.45
N LEU A 49 -20.75 0.72 13.54
CA LEU A 49 -20.61 1.66 14.64
C LEU A 49 -21.67 1.38 15.72
N SER A 50 -21.27 1.52 16.99
CA SER A 50 -22.18 1.41 18.10
C SER A 50 -23.26 2.52 18.08
N PRO A 51 -24.45 2.28 18.61
CA PRO A 51 -25.50 3.30 18.67
C PRO A 51 -25.08 4.58 19.42
N SER A 52 -24.24 4.47 20.44
CA SER A 52 -23.70 5.61 21.18
C SER A 52 -22.74 6.44 20.32
N ALA A 53 -21.87 5.79 19.55
CA ALA A 53 -20.98 6.46 18.62
C ALA A 53 -21.75 7.19 17.51
N VAL A 54 -22.78 6.54 16.93
CA VAL A 54 -23.65 7.16 15.93
C VAL A 54 -24.32 8.41 16.49
N ALA A 55 -24.88 8.35 17.71
CA ALA A 55 -25.52 9.50 18.35
C ALA A 55 -24.54 10.67 18.58
N GLU A 56 -23.31 10.36 18.98
CA GLU A 56 -22.28 11.37 19.19
C GLU A 56 -21.82 11.99 17.86
N ILE A 57 -21.59 11.17 16.83
CA ILE A 57 -21.24 11.62 15.47
C ILE A 57 -22.35 12.53 14.94
N ASP A 58 -23.61 12.11 15.04
CA ASP A 58 -24.75 12.91 14.59
C ASP A 58 -24.84 14.25 15.33
N SER A 59 -24.54 14.28 16.64
CA SER A 59 -24.49 15.52 17.44
C SER A 59 -23.39 16.48 16.96
N LEU A 60 -22.19 15.97 16.71
CA LEU A 60 -21.09 16.75 16.18
C LEU A 60 -21.40 17.30 14.77
N CYS A 61 -21.92 16.47 13.88
CA CYS A 61 -22.33 16.90 12.54
C CYS A 61 -23.44 17.95 12.59
N TYR A 62 -24.40 17.80 13.49
CA TYR A 62 -25.45 18.81 13.70
C TYR A 62 -24.87 20.14 14.14
N SER A 63 -23.93 20.14 15.10
CA SER A 63 -23.26 21.35 15.58
C SER A 63 -22.52 22.06 14.45
N LEU A 64 -21.74 21.33 13.66
CA LEU A 64 -21.01 21.90 12.50
C LEU A 64 -21.96 22.51 11.47
N ARG A 65 -23.05 21.82 11.16
CA ARG A 65 -24.07 22.35 10.23
C ARG A 65 -24.79 23.57 10.78
N HIS A 66 -25.17 23.56 12.06
CA HIS A 66 -25.88 24.66 12.72
C HIS A 66 -25.02 25.92 12.75
N ARG A 67 -23.70 25.78 12.90
CA ARG A 67 -22.73 26.89 12.88
C ARG A 67 -22.29 27.28 11.46
N ALA A 68 -22.86 26.65 10.44
CA ALA A 68 -22.53 26.86 9.02
C ALA A 68 -21.05 26.59 8.68
N LEU A 69 -20.35 25.78 9.48
CA LEU A 69 -18.94 25.44 9.25
C LEU A 69 -18.80 24.37 8.18
N ALA A 70 -19.54 23.27 8.28
CA ALA A 70 -19.52 22.19 7.30
C ALA A 70 -20.85 21.43 7.28
N GLN A 71 -21.17 20.84 6.13
CA GLN A 71 -22.18 19.78 6.01
C GLN A 71 -21.48 18.44 5.93
N VAL A 72 -21.66 17.60 6.94
CA VAL A 72 -20.99 16.32 7.05
C VAL A 72 -21.96 15.18 6.75
N ALA A 73 -21.51 14.17 6.01
CA ALA A 73 -22.17 12.89 5.87
C ALA A 73 -21.17 11.78 6.22
N VAL A 74 -21.58 10.84 7.06
CA VAL A 74 -20.76 9.72 7.50
C VAL A 74 -21.40 8.42 7.06
N VAL A 75 -20.60 7.54 6.48
CA VAL A 75 -21.03 6.21 6.05
C VAL A 75 -20.04 5.18 6.63
N ALA A 76 -20.58 4.16 7.27
CA ALA A 76 -19.81 3.02 7.77
C ALA A 76 -20.48 1.73 7.32
N VAL A 77 -19.76 0.95 6.51
CA VAL A 77 -20.23 -0.30 5.91
C VAL A 77 -19.15 -1.39 6.02
N GLU A 78 -19.56 -2.65 5.94
CA GLU A 78 -18.63 -3.76 5.92
C GLU A 78 -17.85 -3.79 4.60
N ASP A 79 -18.53 -3.81 3.43
CA ASP A 79 -17.89 -3.83 2.12
C ASP A 79 -18.69 -3.06 1.04
N ILE A 80 -18.01 -2.67 -0.03
CA ILE A 80 -18.57 -1.97 -1.19
C ILE A 80 -18.24 -2.69 -2.50
N ARG A 81 -19.07 -2.49 -3.55
CA ARG A 81 -18.81 -3.00 -4.89
C ARG A 81 -17.73 -2.17 -5.59
N GLY A 82 -16.88 -2.85 -6.36
CA GLY A 82 -15.80 -2.23 -7.11
C GLY A 82 -14.52 -2.07 -6.29
N ASP A 83 -13.41 -1.79 -6.96
CA ASP A 83 -12.08 -1.79 -6.34
C ASP A 83 -11.61 -0.38 -5.95
N ASP A 84 -12.20 0.66 -6.51
CA ASP A 84 -11.81 2.06 -6.27
C ASP A 84 -12.71 2.73 -5.22
N LEU A 85 -12.22 2.80 -4.00
CA LEU A 85 -12.90 3.46 -2.89
C LEU A 85 -13.05 4.98 -3.10
N PHE A 86 -12.09 5.61 -3.79
CA PHE A 86 -12.17 7.04 -4.05
C PHE A 86 -13.33 7.39 -4.99
N SER A 87 -13.41 6.71 -6.14
CA SER A 87 -14.50 6.92 -7.10
C SER A 87 -15.86 6.57 -6.49
N PHE A 88 -15.92 5.51 -5.67
CA PHE A 88 -17.13 5.15 -4.96
C PHE A 88 -17.59 6.26 -3.99
N ALA A 89 -16.70 6.71 -3.11
CA ALA A 89 -17.01 7.76 -2.13
C ALA A 89 -17.40 9.07 -2.81
N HIS A 90 -16.64 9.48 -3.85
CA HIS A 90 -16.94 10.69 -4.61
C HIS A 90 -18.32 10.61 -5.26
N THR A 91 -18.65 9.49 -5.92
CA THR A 91 -19.97 9.31 -6.55
C THR A 91 -21.09 9.33 -5.52
N LEU A 92 -20.91 8.63 -4.40
CA LEU A 92 -21.90 8.55 -3.32
C LEU A 92 -22.23 9.94 -2.76
N PHE A 93 -21.22 10.68 -2.32
CA PHE A 93 -21.43 11.98 -1.69
C PHE A 93 -21.84 13.07 -2.68
N SER A 94 -21.45 12.96 -3.95
CA SER A 94 -21.96 13.83 -5.03
C SER A 94 -23.45 13.59 -5.30
N GLN A 95 -23.89 12.33 -5.36
CA GLN A 95 -25.32 12.00 -5.51
C GLN A 95 -26.15 12.45 -4.32
N TRP A 96 -25.59 12.40 -3.10
CA TRP A 96 -26.28 12.90 -1.92
C TRP A 96 -26.31 14.42 -1.82
N GLY A 97 -25.53 15.12 -2.64
CA GLY A 97 -25.43 16.59 -2.62
C GLY A 97 -24.87 17.09 -1.28
N VAL A 98 -23.84 16.44 -0.76
CA VAL A 98 -23.24 16.81 0.53
C VAL A 98 -22.51 18.15 0.37
N GLY A 99 -22.99 19.16 1.08
CA GLY A 99 -22.49 20.54 1.01
C GLY A 99 -23.59 21.53 0.63
N ARG A 100 -23.34 22.80 0.89
CA ARG A 100 -24.24 23.87 0.47
C ARG A 100 -23.83 24.37 -0.89
N ALA A 101 -24.82 24.61 -1.77
CA ALA A 101 -24.59 25.09 -3.12
C ALA A 101 -23.93 26.50 -3.19
N ASP A 102 -24.00 27.26 -2.07
CA ASP A 102 -23.43 28.61 -1.96
C ASP A 102 -22.02 28.64 -1.39
N SER A 103 -21.57 27.58 -0.73
CA SER A 103 -20.29 27.50 0.02
C SER A 103 -19.46 26.27 -0.26
N ASP A 104 -20.02 25.29 -0.94
CA ASP A 104 -19.37 23.99 -1.25
C ASP A 104 -18.65 23.35 -0.05
N ASN A 105 -19.22 23.54 1.16
CA ASN A 105 -18.64 23.16 2.44
C ASN A 105 -19.00 21.72 2.86
N GLY A 106 -19.07 20.81 1.89
CA GLY A 106 -19.37 19.40 2.11
C GLY A 106 -18.17 18.60 2.62
N LEU A 107 -18.43 17.66 3.54
CA LEU A 107 -17.47 16.65 3.96
C LEU A 107 -18.14 15.28 3.98
N GLY A 108 -17.71 14.38 3.13
CA GLY A 108 -18.08 12.98 3.15
C GLY A 108 -17.01 12.13 3.85
N ILE A 109 -17.40 11.24 4.76
CA ILE A 109 -16.50 10.28 5.40
C ILE A 109 -17.06 8.88 5.17
N LEU A 110 -16.31 8.05 4.46
CA LEU A 110 -16.65 6.65 4.18
C LEU A 110 -15.66 5.72 4.87
N LEU A 111 -16.16 4.85 5.74
CA LEU A 111 -15.42 3.75 6.36
C LEU A 111 -15.87 2.43 5.74
N VAL A 112 -14.91 1.62 5.26
CA VAL A 112 -15.14 0.26 4.75
C VAL A 112 -14.26 -0.71 5.54
N VAL A 113 -14.91 -1.52 6.37
CA VAL A 113 -14.21 -2.35 7.38
C VAL A 113 -13.40 -3.46 6.75
N ASP A 114 -13.96 -4.20 5.80
CA ASP A 114 -13.28 -5.34 5.18
C ASP A 114 -12.01 -4.92 4.41
N ARG A 115 -12.01 -3.70 3.89
CA ARG A 115 -10.84 -3.10 3.23
C ARG A 115 -9.89 -2.41 4.21
N ARG A 116 -10.34 -2.20 5.45
CA ARG A 116 -9.61 -1.42 6.48
C ARG A 116 -9.25 -0.02 5.99
N GLU A 117 -10.14 0.58 5.22
CA GLU A 117 -9.92 1.89 4.63
C GLU A 117 -10.97 2.89 5.10
N VAL A 118 -10.52 4.12 5.31
CA VAL A 118 -11.36 5.28 5.53
C VAL A 118 -11.03 6.35 4.50
N ARG A 119 -12.05 6.95 3.91
CA ARG A 119 -11.89 7.98 2.88
C ARG A 119 -12.64 9.25 3.28
N PHE A 120 -11.94 10.39 3.18
CA PHE A 120 -12.54 11.71 3.28
C PHE A 120 -12.71 12.29 1.87
N VAL A 121 -13.84 12.92 1.63
CA VAL A 121 -14.15 13.66 0.41
C VAL A 121 -14.56 15.05 0.83
N THR A 122 -13.72 16.03 0.55
CA THR A 122 -13.94 17.46 0.90
C THR A 122 -14.43 18.23 -0.30
N GLY A 123 -15.44 19.08 -0.09
CA GLY A 123 -15.86 20.07 -1.09
C GLY A 123 -14.85 21.22 -1.19
N PRO A 124 -14.82 21.93 -2.33
CA PRO A 124 -13.88 23.04 -2.57
C PRO A 124 -13.89 24.13 -1.48
N GLY A 125 -15.05 24.37 -0.85
CA GLY A 125 -15.16 25.34 0.23
C GLY A 125 -14.44 24.96 1.53
N LEU A 126 -14.08 23.69 1.69
CA LEU A 126 -13.33 23.22 2.88
C LEU A 126 -11.82 23.05 2.63
N GLU A 127 -11.37 23.05 1.38
CA GLU A 127 -9.95 22.78 1.05
C GLU A 127 -8.99 23.76 1.72
N GLY A 128 -9.41 25.02 1.93
CA GLY A 128 -8.61 26.04 2.60
C GLY A 128 -8.39 25.78 4.10
N VAL A 129 -9.33 25.09 4.75
CA VAL A 129 -9.29 24.81 6.20
C VAL A 129 -8.96 23.34 6.48
N LEU A 130 -9.45 22.44 5.64
CA LEU A 130 -9.30 21.01 5.76
C LEU A 130 -8.71 20.40 4.47
N PRO A 131 -7.45 20.74 4.11
CA PRO A 131 -6.78 20.16 2.95
C PRO A 131 -6.50 18.67 3.14
N ASP A 132 -6.28 17.94 2.05
CA ASP A 132 -6.05 16.49 2.02
C ASP A 132 -4.94 16.04 2.98
N ALA A 133 -3.85 16.81 3.06
CA ALA A 133 -2.75 16.51 3.98
C ALA A 133 -3.21 16.49 5.45
N LEU A 134 -4.13 17.40 5.81
CA LEU A 134 -4.69 17.48 7.15
C LEU A 134 -5.69 16.36 7.40
N CYS A 135 -6.53 16.04 6.40
CA CYS A 135 -7.43 14.88 6.43
C CYS A 135 -6.64 13.60 6.70
N LYS A 136 -5.55 13.38 5.96
CA LYS A 136 -4.66 12.23 6.16
C LYS A 136 -4.03 12.21 7.55
N ARG A 137 -3.59 13.36 8.07
CA ARG A 137 -3.06 13.48 9.43
C ARG A 137 -4.10 13.10 10.48
N ILE A 138 -5.35 13.56 10.32
CA ILE A 138 -6.47 13.21 11.21
C ILE A 138 -6.71 11.70 11.18
N GLN A 139 -6.79 11.10 9.99
CA GLN A 139 -6.98 9.66 9.85
C GLN A 139 -5.88 8.88 10.57
N MET A 140 -4.62 9.23 10.34
CA MET A 140 -3.47 8.51 10.90
C MET A 140 -3.34 8.67 12.42
N ARG A 141 -3.59 9.87 12.94
CA ARG A 141 -3.33 10.19 14.36
C ARG A 141 -4.51 9.90 15.27
N TYR A 142 -5.74 10.15 14.80
CA TYR A 142 -6.93 10.07 15.64
C TYR A 142 -7.83 8.88 15.35
N MET A 143 -7.77 8.28 14.15
CA MET A 143 -8.64 7.17 13.78
C MET A 143 -7.90 5.83 13.77
N LEU A 144 -6.76 5.77 13.10
CA LEU A 144 -6.03 4.53 12.86
C LEU A 144 -5.57 3.77 14.12
N PRO A 145 -5.17 4.41 15.24
CA PRO A 145 -4.85 3.69 16.47
C PRO A 145 -6.01 2.81 16.96
N TYR A 146 -7.22 3.36 16.99
CA TYR A 146 -8.43 2.63 17.37
C TYR A 146 -8.82 1.57 16.36
N PHE A 147 -8.69 1.86 15.06
CA PHE A 147 -8.99 0.88 14.00
C PHE A 147 -8.08 -0.34 14.06
N ARG A 148 -6.83 -0.19 14.46
CA ARG A 148 -5.90 -1.30 14.68
C ARG A 148 -6.32 -2.22 15.82
N GLU A 149 -7.00 -1.68 16.81
CA GLU A 149 -7.58 -2.41 17.94
C GLU A 149 -8.98 -2.97 17.63
N GLY A 150 -9.50 -2.68 16.41
CA GLY A 150 -10.85 -3.09 16.00
C GLY A 150 -11.96 -2.18 16.51
N ASP A 151 -11.64 -1.10 17.23
CA ASP A 151 -12.64 -0.14 17.73
C ASP A 151 -12.93 0.95 16.69
N TYR A 152 -13.71 0.57 15.68
CA TYR A 152 -14.13 1.52 14.64
C TYR A 152 -15.00 2.65 15.20
N SER A 153 -15.77 2.38 16.25
CA SER A 153 -16.64 3.35 16.90
C SER A 153 -15.85 4.49 17.53
N ALA A 154 -14.88 4.17 18.38
CA ALA A 154 -14.04 5.17 19.02
C ALA A 154 -13.18 5.94 17.98
N GLY A 155 -12.65 5.24 16.98
CA GLY A 155 -11.85 5.86 15.93
C GLY A 155 -12.62 6.87 15.09
N MET A 156 -13.86 6.55 14.71
CA MET A 156 -14.73 7.47 13.96
C MET A 156 -15.10 8.71 14.78
N VAL A 157 -15.45 8.53 16.04
CA VAL A 157 -15.74 9.64 16.97
C VAL A 157 -14.52 10.52 17.17
N ALA A 158 -13.35 9.94 17.44
CA ALA A 158 -12.09 10.68 17.63
C ALA A 158 -11.70 11.48 16.38
N GLY A 159 -11.81 10.86 15.20
CA GLY A 159 -11.56 11.53 13.92
C GLY A 159 -12.51 12.71 13.69
N LEU A 160 -13.80 12.53 13.94
CA LEU A 160 -14.76 13.62 13.72
C LEU A 160 -14.62 14.75 14.75
N ARG A 161 -14.25 14.44 16.01
CA ARG A 161 -13.89 15.47 16.99
C ARG A 161 -12.68 16.30 16.53
N ALA A 162 -11.66 15.64 15.96
CA ALA A 162 -10.50 16.33 15.42
C ALA A 162 -10.89 17.22 14.22
N VAL A 163 -11.75 16.74 13.30
CA VAL A 163 -12.30 17.54 12.21
C VAL A 163 -13.07 18.77 12.77
N ALA A 164 -13.93 18.56 13.75
CA ALA A 164 -14.70 19.64 14.36
C ALA A 164 -13.78 20.71 14.98
N SER A 165 -12.73 20.30 15.70
CA SER A 165 -11.75 21.19 16.29
C SER A 165 -11.05 22.06 15.22
N VAL A 166 -10.65 21.46 14.09
CA VAL A 166 -10.03 22.20 12.98
C VAL A 166 -11.00 23.22 12.38
N LEU A 167 -12.23 22.79 12.09
CA LEU A 167 -13.25 23.66 11.50
C LEU A 167 -13.66 24.81 12.44
N GLU A 168 -13.52 24.63 13.75
CA GLU A 168 -13.74 25.65 14.78
C GLU A 168 -12.55 26.61 14.95
N GLY A 169 -11.50 26.45 14.16
CA GLY A 169 -10.31 27.30 14.19
C GLY A 169 -9.30 26.94 15.28
N SER A 170 -9.47 25.77 15.92
CA SER A 170 -8.49 25.27 16.87
C SER A 170 -7.35 24.60 16.10
N GLU A 171 -6.11 24.95 16.42
CA GLU A 171 -4.97 24.19 15.93
C GLU A 171 -5.05 22.78 16.51
N LEU A 172 -4.94 21.76 15.65
CA LEU A 172 -4.73 20.40 16.15
C LEU A 172 -3.45 20.40 16.96
N ASP A 173 -3.58 19.99 18.21
CA ASP A 173 -2.47 19.94 19.16
C ASP A 173 -1.24 19.29 18.51
N SER A 174 -0.23 20.11 18.23
CA SER A 174 1.07 19.67 17.72
C SER A 174 1.86 18.92 18.81
N GLY A 175 1.36 18.94 20.04
CA GLY A 175 1.98 18.44 21.24
C GLY A 175 1.68 16.98 21.55
N GLY A 176 1.98 16.12 20.65
CA GLY A 176 2.00 14.69 20.92
C GLY A 176 2.98 14.05 19.94
N ASN A 177 4.13 13.78 20.45
CA ASN A 177 5.18 12.93 19.91
C ASN A 177 4.96 12.54 18.45
N ASP A 178 5.79 13.11 17.57
CA ASP A 178 6.00 12.64 16.20
C ASP A 178 6.48 11.16 16.15
N ASP A 179 6.12 10.37 17.17
CA ASP A 179 6.39 8.93 17.26
C ASP A 179 5.56 8.10 16.26
N PHE A 180 4.67 8.76 15.50
CA PHE A 180 4.12 8.16 14.30
C PHE A 180 4.98 8.50 13.06
N ARG A 181 6.29 8.44 13.23
CA ARG A 181 7.14 8.09 12.09
C ARG A 181 6.69 6.69 11.71
N ALA A 182 6.06 6.64 10.54
CA ALA A 182 5.71 5.39 9.89
C ALA A 182 6.91 4.44 10.06
N ALA A 183 6.63 3.16 10.25
CA ALA A 183 7.63 2.09 10.25
C ALA A 183 8.46 2.04 8.94
N ASP A 184 8.31 3.02 8.08
CA ASP A 184 8.99 3.19 6.80
C ASP A 184 10.20 4.14 6.85
N ASP A 185 10.42 4.90 7.92
CA ASP A 185 11.65 5.68 8.06
C ASP A 185 12.71 4.81 8.75
N LEU A 186 13.32 3.93 7.96
CA LEU A 186 14.59 3.31 8.35
C LEU A 186 15.55 4.45 8.71
N PRO A 187 16.16 4.44 9.91
CA PRO A 187 17.08 5.48 10.29
C PRO A 187 18.17 5.62 9.22
N VAL A 188 18.57 6.84 8.91
CA VAL A 188 19.47 7.14 7.78
C VAL A 188 20.71 6.24 7.78
N TRP A 189 21.25 5.89 8.96
CA TRP A 189 22.35 4.93 9.08
C TRP A 189 21.99 3.51 8.60
N ALA A 190 20.74 3.06 8.80
CA ALA A 190 20.30 1.74 8.33
C ALA A 190 20.14 1.70 6.80
N VAL A 191 19.71 2.81 6.18
CA VAL A 191 19.69 2.97 4.72
C VAL A 191 21.13 2.89 4.18
N PHE A 192 22.07 3.60 4.80
CA PHE A 192 23.50 3.50 4.43
C PHE A 192 24.03 2.08 4.62
N LEU A 193 23.65 1.38 5.69
CA LEU A 193 24.06 0.00 5.94
C LEU A 193 23.51 -0.95 4.90
N ILE A 194 22.25 -0.81 4.50
CA ILE A 194 21.63 -1.61 3.43
C ILE A 194 22.32 -1.34 2.09
N VAL A 195 22.55 -0.09 1.74
CA VAL A 195 23.28 0.30 0.52
C VAL A 195 24.69 -0.28 0.54
N PHE A 196 25.38 -0.20 1.68
CA PHE A 196 26.71 -0.80 1.87
C PHE A 196 26.68 -2.31 1.64
N LEU A 197 25.74 -3.03 2.27
CA LEU A 197 25.62 -4.50 2.10
C LEU A 197 25.24 -4.90 0.68
N VAL A 198 24.27 -4.20 0.08
CA VAL A 198 23.73 -4.58 -1.25
C VAL A 198 24.69 -4.21 -2.39
N VAL A 199 25.42 -3.11 -2.25
CA VAL A 199 26.28 -2.60 -3.33
C VAL A 199 27.75 -2.92 -3.09
N LEU A 200 28.28 -2.59 -1.91
CA LEU A 200 29.72 -2.68 -1.66
C LEU A 200 30.20 -4.10 -1.38
N VAL A 201 29.37 -4.94 -0.76
CA VAL A 201 29.75 -6.34 -0.50
C VAL A 201 29.87 -7.15 -1.80
N PRO A 202 28.86 -7.16 -2.69
CA PRO A 202 29.01 -7.89 -3.96
C PRO A 202 30.08 -7.28 -4.87
N LEU A 203 30.25 -5.95 -4.86
CA LEU A 203 31.32 -5.29 -5.58
C LEU A 203 32.70 -5.72 -5.04
N GLY A 204 32.86 -5.80 -3.72
CA GLY A 204 34.06 -6.31 -3.06
C GLY A 204 34.36 -7.76 -3.45
N ILE A 205 33.34 -8.62 -3.41
CA ILE A 205 33.46 -10.04 -3.82
C ILE A 205 33.87 -10.12 -5.31
N MET A 206 33.26 -9.32 -6.16
CA MET A 206 33.58 -9.27 -7.58
C MET A 206 35.04 -8.80 -7.81
N LEU A 207 35.49 -7.76 -7.10
CA LEU A 207 36.85 -7.26 -7.18
C LEU A 207 37.86 -8.31 -6.68
N VAL A 208 37.58 -8.97 -5.55
CA VAL A 208 38.42 -10.06 -5.03
C VAL A 208 38.50 -11.22 -6.03
N GLY A 209 37.33 -11.63 -6.60
CA GLY A 209 37.26 -12.65 -7.64
C GLY A 209 38.08 -12.28 -8.87
N PHE A 210 37.96 -11.02 -9.33
CA PHE A 210 38.74 -10.50 -10.45
C PHE A 210 40.25 -10.47 -10.16
N TYR A 211 40.61 -10.06 -8.94
CA TYR A 211 42.01 -10.08 -8.48
C TYR A 211 42.58 -11.50 -8.43
N HIS A 212 41.84 -12.46 -7.89
CA HIS A 212 42.27 -13.86 -7.84
C HIS A 212 42.34 -14.50 -9.24
N SER A 213 41.39 -14.15 -10.13
CA SER A 213 41.33 -14.75 -11.46
C SER A 213 42.51 -14.36 -12.37
N ARG A 214 43.16 -13.20 -12.14
CA ARG A 214 44.28 -12.73 -12.91
C ARG A 214 45.66 -13.10 -12.38
N ARG A 215 45.73 -13.71 -11.19
CA ARG A 215 46.98 -14.17 -10.58
C ARG A 215 47.38 -15.55 -11.11
N CYS A 216 48.66 -15.72 -11.43
CA CYS A 216 49.21 -17.02 -11.74
C CYS A 216 49.20 -17.92 -10.48
N PRO A 217 48.65 -19.15 -10.54
CA PRO A 217 48.57 -20.02 -9.36
C PRO A 217 49.96 -20.47 -8.86
N ARG A 218 51.02 -20.45 -9.71
CA ARG A 218 52.34 -20.87 -9.33
C ARG A 218 53.22 -19.76 -8.74
N CYS A 219 53.27 -18.59 -9.38
CA CYS A 219 54.14 -17.50 -8.91
C CYS A 219 53.40 -16.29 -8.35
N ARG A 220 52.06 -16.33 -8.30
CA ARG A 220 51.14 -15.25 -7.79
C ARG A 220 51.29 -13.90 -8.50
N ALA A 221 52.06 -13.80 -9.59
CA ALA A 221 52.21 -12.59 -10.35
C ALA A 221 51.00 -12.32 -11.26
N PHE A 222 50.71 -11.03 -11.53
CA PHE A 222 49.68 -10.58 -12.46
C PHE A 222 50.24 -10.59 -13.91
N ALA A 223 50.59 -11.74 -14.42
CA ALA A 223 51.25 -11.86 -15.72
C ALA A 223 50.65 -12.97 -16.59
N LEU A 224 49.35 -13.29 -16.37
CA LEU A 224 48.66 -14.26 -17.22
C LEU A 224 48.21 -13.56 -18.52
N VAL A 225 48.71 -14.05 -19.66
CA VAL A 225 48.36 -13.58 -21.01
C VAL A 225 47.62 -14.68 -21.74
N LEU A 226 46.50 -14.34 -22.37
CA LEU A 226 45.76 -15.27 -23.22
C LEU A 226 46.57 -15.63 -24.44
N GLN A 227 46.89 -16.91 -24.63
CA GLN A 227 47.65 -17.40 -25.74
C GLN A 227 46.78 -17.94 -26.86
N SER A 228 45.72 -18.66 -26.54
CA SER A 228 44.77 -19.19 -27.51
C SER A 228 43.37 -19.35 -26.90
N ARG A 229 42.37 -19.22 -27.75
CA ARG A 229 40.95 -19.48 -27.42
C ARG A 229 40.42 -20.47 -28.43
N ASN A 230 40.00 -21.64 -27.98
CA ASN A 230 39.44 -22.69 -28.82
C ASN A 230 37.98 -22.93 -28.47
N LEU A 231 37.11 -23.04 -29.46
CA LEU A 231 35.72 -23.46 -29.27
C LEU A 231 35.68 -24.98 -28.99
N VAL A 232 35.22 -25.36 -27.81
CA VAL A 232 35.18 -26.77 -27.39
C VAL A 232 33.78 -27.34 -27.49
N GLY A 233 32.75 -26.51 -27.39
CA GLY A 233 31.37 -26.94 -27.50
C GLY A 233 30.44 -25.78 -27.82
N GLN A 234 29.30 -26.12 -28.43
CA GLN A 234 28.26 -25.16 -28.78
C GLN A 234 26.91 -25.71 -28.37
N THR A 235 26.12 -24.87 -27.67
CA THR A 235 24.76 -25.17 -27.26
C THR A 235 23.85 -24.09 -27.84
N ASP A 236 22.55 -24.28 -27.84
CA ASP A 236 21.58 -23.33 -28.40
C ASP A 236 21.65 -21.93 -27.79
N HIS A 237 22.09 -21.83 -26.51
CA HIS A 237 22.12 -20.57 -25.78
C HIS A 237 23.52 -19.99 -25.54
N TYR A 238 24.60 -20.79 -25.62
CA TYR A 238 25.96 -20.32 -25.36
C TYR A 238 27.03 -21.16 -26.08
N ASN A 239 28.15 -20.50 -26.36
CA ASN A 239 29.35 -21.13 -26.83
C ASN A 239 30.32 -21.38 -25.69
N LEU A 240 30.92 -22.57 -25.63
CA LEU A 240 31.90 -22.96 -24.62
C LEU A 240 33.30 -22.86 -25.24
N PHE A 241 34.14 -22.01 -24.66
CA PHE A 241 35.53 -21.82 -25.09
C PHE A 241 36.50 -22.40 -24.06
N GLU A 242 37.59 -22.98 -24.52
CA GLU A 242 38.75 -23.30 -23.71
C GLU A 242 39.82 -22.23 -23.95
N ASP A 243 40.02 -21.38 -22.94
CA ASP A 243 40.99 -20.29 -22.97
C ASP A 243 42.31 -20.80 -22.33
N THR A 244 43.40 -20.76 -23.10
CA THR A 244 44.75 -21.13 -22.65
C THR A 244 45.50 -19.86 -22.28
N TYR A 245 45.87 -19.72 -21.00
CA TYR A 245 46.66 -18.59 -20.49
C TYR A 245 48.09 -19.04 -20.18
N ARG A 246 49.11 -18.23 -20.54
CA ARG A 246 50.49 -18.44 -20.17
C ARG A 246 50.99 -17.31 -19.28
N CYS A 247 51.70 -17.66 -18.22
CA CYS A 247 52.32 -16.66 -17.37
C CYS A 247 53.60 -16.11 -17.97
N GLY A 248 53.68 -14.81 -18.17
CA GLY A 248 54.88 -14.15 -18.73
C GLY A 248 56.12 -14.19 -17.80
N LYS A 249 55.93 -14.46 -16.45
CA LYS A 249 57.06 -14.54 -15.53
C LYS A 249 57.60 -15.95 -15.32
N CYS A 250 56.74 -16.97 -15.18
CA CYS A 250 57.18 -18.33 -14.85
C CYS A 250 56.86 -19.34 -15.95
N GLY A 251 56.28 -18.97 -17.05
CA GLY A 251 55.95 -19.83 -18.20
C GLY A 251 54.80 -20.82 -17.93
N PHE A 252 54.22 -20.84 -16.73
CA PHE A 252 53.15 -21.76 -16.35
C PHE A 252 51.91 -21.57 -17.21
N VAL A 253 51.33 -22.69 -17.72
CA VAL A 253 50.17 -22.66 -18.60
C VAL A 253 48.93 -23.09 -17.80
N VAL A 254 47.85 -22.29 -17.90
CA VAL A 254 46.57 -22.57 -17.26
C VAL A 254 45.49 -22.61 -18.33
N LYS A 255 44.68 -23.67 -18.32
CA LYS A 255 43.48 -23.78 -19.16
C LYS A 255 42.25 -23.45 -18.33
N ARG A 256 41.37 -22.59 -18.88
CA ARG A 256 40.10 -22.19 -18.26
C ARG A 256 38.96 -22.30 -19.26
N GLN A 257 37.82 -22.79 -18.83
CA GLN A 257 36.62 -22.77 -19.65
C GLN A 257 35.85 -21.48 -19.42
N SER A 258 35.47 -20.80 -20.51
CA SER A 258 34.63 -19.62 -20.50
C SER A 258 33.39 -19.84 -21.36
N ARG A 259 32.27 -19.24 -20.93
CA ARG A 259 30.99 -19.30 -21.66
C ARG A 259 30.69 -17.90 -22.20
N SER A 260 30.32 -17.84 -23.48
CA SER A 260 29.85 -16.60 -24.11
C SER A 260 28.46 -16.82 -24.67
N ALA A 261 27.55 -15.89 -24.44
CA ALA A 261 26.23 -15.94 -25.04
C ALA A 261 26.34 -15.97 -26.54
N ARG A 262 25.51 -16.77 -27.20
CA ARG A 262 25.44 -16.80 -28.67
C ARG A 262 24.72 -15.55 -29.12
N SER A 263 25.39 -14.70 -29.87
CA SER A 263 24.78 -13.58 -30.57
C SER A 263 24.20 -14.11 -31.89
N ASP A 264 22.88 -14.23 -31.97
CA ASP A 264 22.20 -14.49 -33.22
C ASP A 264 22.26 -13.21 -34.07
N ASN A 265 23.31 -13.13 -34.87
CA ASN A 265 23.46 -12.11 -35.92
C ASN A 265 22.50 -12.42 -37.08
N ASN A 266 21.19 -12.24 -36.88
CA ASN A 266 20.25 -12.10 -37.97
C ASN A 266 20.32 -10.66 -38.48
N ASN A 267 21.27 -10.44 -39.38
CA ASN A 267 21.32 -9.27 -40.25
C ASN A 267 20.10 -9.30 -41.19
N HIS A 268 18.96 -8.72 -40.79
CA HIS A 268 18.00 -8.20 -41.73
C HIS A 268 18.17 -6.67 -41.82
N ARG A 269 18.70 -6.24 -42.93
CA ARG A 269 18.60 -4.87 -43.45
C ARG A 269 17.14 -4.51 -43.61
N GLY A 270 16.72 -3.40 -43.05
CA GLY A 270 15.46 -2.77 -43.43
C GLY A 270 14.83 -1.90 -42.34
N GLY A 271 14.89 -0.57 -42.55
CA GLY A 271 13.83 0.35 -42.12
C GLY A 271 13.87 0.86 -40.69
N GLY A 272 14.09 2.16 -40.57
CA GLY A 272 13.99 2.90 -39.30
C GLY A 272 12.64 2.77 -38.63
N GLY A 273 12.67 2.60 -37.32
CA GLY A 273 11.54 2.63 -36.45
C GLY A 273 12.03 2.91 -35.03
N MET A 274 11.57 4.01 -34.45
CA MET A 274 11.81 4.36 -33.05
C MET A 274 11.24 3.26 -32.16
N SER A 275 12.08 2.62 -31.36
CA SER A 275 11.63 1.69 -30.33
C SER A 275 11.43 2.43 -29.03
N VAL A 276 10.17 2.48 -28.58
CA VAL A 276 9.80 2.92 -27.23
C VAL A 276 9.86 1.69 -26.33
N SER A 277 10.79 1.71 -25.37
CA SER A 277 10.89 0.64 -24.35
C SER A 277 9.85 0.88 -23.26
N TYR A 278 8.91 -0.05 -23.12
CA TYR A 278 8.08 -0.15 -21.92
C TYR A 278 8.74 -1.12 -20.95
N THR A 279 9.10 -0.63 -19.78
CA THR A 279 9.52 -1.47 -18.65
C THR A 279 8.27 -1.89 -17.86
N HIS A 280 7.93 -3.17 -17.89
CA HIS A 280 7.00 -3.76 -16.94
C HIS A 280 7.75 -4.04 -15.63
N LEU A 281 7.26 -3.44 -14.54
CA LEU A 281 7.61 -3.82 -13.19
C LEU A 281 6.57 -4.86 -12.73
N THR A 282 7.06 -6.05 -12.41
CA THR A 282 6.33 -7.07 -11.63
C THR A 282 6.71 -6.91 -10.16
#